data_fe251f93957df1befba98c12094f5993
#
_entry.id   fe251f93957df1befba98c12094f5993
#
_cell.length_a   1.000
_cell.length_b   1.000
_cell.length_c   1.000
_cell.angle_alpha   90.00
_cell.angle_beta   90.00
_cell.angle_gamma   90.00
#
_symmetry.space_group_name_H-M   'P 1'
#
loop_
_entity.id
_entity.type
_entity.pdbx_description
1 polymer ?
#
loop_
_entity_poly.entity_id
_entity_poly.type
_entity_poly.pdbx_seq_one_letter_code
_entity_poly.pdbx_strand_id
1 'polypeptide(L)'
;VHILDNGVEIGTALVSASGNWSFTPSTDLASGPHDLRVNATDAAGNVSGASPVFNITIDTTAPSAPVLDTVVDDVGTVTGTLDSGDVTNDARPTFTGSGEVGATIRILVDDQEIGTAVVNASGSWTFTPETALEEGSRSIRFTATDTAGNTGPASDPFILTVDTLAPAAPTLTAISDNVG
;
A
#
# COMPACT_ATOMS: atom_id res chain seq x y z
N VAL A 1 37.60 14.94 2.15
CA VAL A 1 37.08 13.72 1.53
C VAL A 1 36.34 14.06 0.27
N HIS A 2 36.51 13.24 -0.75
CA HIS A 2 35.73 13.27 -1.99
C HIS A 2 34.72 12.14 -1.97
N ILE A 3 33.50 12.41 -2.34
CA ILE A 3 32.41 11.45 -2.39
C ILE A 3 32.12 11.14 -3.84
N LEU A 4 32.17 9.86 -4.18
CA LEU A 4 31.95 9.37 -5.57
C LEU A 4 30.71 8.49 -5.60
N ASP A 5 29.91 8.65 -6.63
CA ASP A 5 28.78 7.80 -6.99
C ASP A 5 29.03 7.19 -8.38
N ASN A 6 29.03 5.87 -8.47
CA ASN A 6 29.34 5.16 -9.71
C ASN A 6 30.68 5.64 -10.36
N GLY A 7 31.66 6.05 -9.53
CA GLY A 7 32.94 6.54 -9.95
C GLY A 7 32.99 8.03 -10.34
N VAL A 8 31.87 8.75 -10.30
CA VAL A 8 31.78 10.20 -10.55
C VAL A 8 31.74 10.94 -9.21
N GLU A 9 32.57 11.99 -9.06
CA GLU A 9 32.53 12.82 -7.85
C GLU A 9 31.23 13.62 -7.80
N ILE A 10 30.49 13.45 -6.68
CA ILE A 10 29.23 14.15 -6.40
C ILE A 10 29.40 15.25 -5.34
N GLY A 11 30.59 15.37 -4.76
CA GLY A 11 30.95 16.46 -3.86
C GLY A 11 32.08 16.13 -2.92
N THR A 12 32.38 17.10 -2.06
CA THR A 12 33.48 17.02 -1.08
C THR A 12 33.01 17.41 0.30
N ALA A 13 33.69 16.90 1.33
CA ALA A 13 33.49 17.29 2.72
C ALA A 13 34.83 17.51 3.41
N LEU A 14 34.88 18.47 4.34
CA LEU A 14 36.04 18.67 5.20
C LEU A 14 35.97 17.74 6.41
N VAL A 15 37.12 17.15 6.74
CA VAL A 15 37.27 16.35 7.96
C VAL A 15 37.52 17.26 9.11
N SER A 16 36.72 17.17 10.17
CA SER A 16 36.90 17.94 11.42
C SER A 16 38.17 17.51 12.19
N ALA A 17 38.54 18.30 13.19
CA ALA A 17 39.66 17.95 14.09
C ALA A 17 39.44 16.61 14.86
N SER A 18 38.19 16.18 15.02
CA SER A 18 37.80 14.89 15.63
C SER A 18 37.81 13.73 14.64
N GLY A 19 38.16 13.95 13.35
CA GLY A 19 38.17 12.93 12.32
C GLY A 19 36.80 12.65 11.69
N ASN A 20 35.75 13.41 12.04
CA ASN A 20 34.40 13.21 11.51
C ASN A 20 34.15 14.12 10.30
N TRP A 21 33.31 13.65 9.39
CA TRP A 21 32.81 14.39 8.24
C TRP A 21 31.35 14.03 7.97
N SER A 22 30.63 14.90 7.28
CA SER A 22 29.28 14.65 6.77
C SER A 22 29.13 15.28 5.40
N PHE A 23 28.29 14.69 4.57
CA PHE A 23 28.00 15.19 3.23
C PHE A 23 26.52 14.96 2.92
N THR A 24 25.90 15.97 2.34
CA THR A 24 24.56 15.89 1.76
C THR A 24 24.70 16.32 0.30
N PRO A 25 24.28 15.49 -0.67
CA PRO A 25 24.29 15.87 -2.07
C PRO A 25 23.49 17.17 -2.29
N SER A 26 23.99 18.07 -3.14
CA SER A 26 23.30 19.31 -3.51
C SER A 26 22.18 19.08 -4.53
N THR A 27 22.17 17.93 -5.17
CA THR A 27 21.12 17.43 -6.08
C THR A 27 20.73 16.05 -5.65
N ASP A 28 19.45 15.71 -5.78
CA ASP A 28 18.95 14.39 -5.47
C ASP A 28 19.66 13.34 -6.34
N LEU A 29 19.96 12.19 -5.75
CA LEU A 29 20.43 11.03 -6.50
C LEU A 29 19.29 10.50 -7.37
N ALA A 30 19.61 10.08 -8.58
CA ALA A 30 18.62 9.52 -9.51
C ALA A 30 18.03 8.20 -8.98
N SER A 31 16.86 7.80 -9.46
CA SER A 31 16.33 6.46 -9.19
C SER A 31 17.25 5.40 -9.83
N GLY A 32 17.55 4.35 -9.07
CA GLY A 32 18.43 3.26 -9.50
C GLY A 32 19.52 2.89 -8.49
N PRO A 33 20.42 1.97 -8.84
CA PRO A 33 21.54 1.56 -8.01
C PRO A 33 22.67 2.59 -7.99
N HIS A 34 23.24 2.81 -6.82
CA HIS A 34 24.35 3.71 -6.57
C HIS A 34 25.48 3.01 -5.81
N ASP A 35 26.70 3.05 -6.38
CA ASP A 35 27.92 2.53 -5.79
C ASP A 35 28.70 3.68 -5.16
N LEU A 36 28.44 3.96 -3.87
CA LEU A 36 29.08 5.06 -3.18
C LEU A 36 30.48 4.65 -2.68
N ARG A 37 31.45 5.54 -2.90
CA ARG A 37 32.82 5.42 -2.40
C ARG A 37 33.35 6.78 -1.93
N VAL A 38 34.36 6.75 -1.08
CA VAL A 38 35.06 7.94 -0.67
C VAL A 38 36.56 7.75 -0.77
N ASN A 39 37.29 8.83 -1.05
CA ASN A 39 38.72 8.94 -0.85
C ASN A 39 39.08 10.25 -0.12
N ALA A 40 40.26 10.38 0.37
CA ALA A 40 40.71 11.56 1.08
C ALA A 40 41.94 12.15 0.37
N THR A 41 42.01 13.49 0.34
CA THR A 41 43.20 14.22 -0.10
C THR A 41 43.75 15.01 1.10
N ASP A 42 45.06 14.89 1.35
CA ASP A 42 45.73 15.65 2.43
C ASP A 42 46.09 17.09 1.96
N ALA A 43 46.62 17.90 2.90
CA ALA A 43 47.02 19.26 2.60
C ALA A 43 48.21 19.37 1.61
N ALA A 44 48.96 18.30 1.37
CA ALA A 44 50.04 18.23 0.42
C ALA A 44 49.56 17.76 -0.98
N GLY A 45 48.28 17.39 -1.11
CA GLY A 45 47.71 16.93 -2.38
C GLY A 45 47.80 15.42 -2.58
N ASN A 46 48.22 14.63 -1.59
CA ASN A 46 48.27 13.18 -1.72
C ASN A 46 46.87 12.61 -1.57
N VAL A 47 46.48 11.68 -2.46
CA VAL A 47 45.16 11.04 -2.51
C VAL A 47 45.24 9.62 -1.94
N SER A 48 44.36 9.26 -1.04
CA SER A 48 44.24 7.89 -0.52
C SER A 48 43.64 6.95 -1.53
N GLY A 49 43.74 5.63 -1.29
CA GLY A 49 42.88 4.64 -1.95
C GLY A 49 41.40 4.91 -1.64
N ALA A 50 40.51 4.43 -2.52
CA ALA A 50 39.07 4.52 -2.30
C ALA A 50 38.63 3.53 -1.19
N SER A 51 37.57 3.90 -0.48
CA SER A 51 36.89 3.00 0.47
C SER A 51 36.30 1.77 -0.24
N PRO A 52 35.92 0.72 0.50
CA PRO A 52 34.99 -0.29 -0.02
C PRO A 52 33.71 0.37 -0.54
N VAL A 53 33.03 -0.30 -1.46
CA VAL A 53 31.75 0.16 -2.01
C VAL A 53 30.67 0.11 -0.91
N PHE A 54 29.86 1.15 -0.86
CA PHE A 54 28.61 1.16 -0.12
C PHE A 54 27.47 1.26 -1.15
N ASN A 55 26.73 0.16 -1.31
CA ASN A 55 25.66 0.08 -2.32
C ASN A 55 24.33 0.51 -1.68
N ILE A 56 23.64 1.39 -2.38
CA ILE A 56 22.25 1.77 -2.09
C ILE A 56 21.43 1.72 -3.37
N THR A 57 20.13 1.57 -3.23
CA THR A 57 19.17 1.74 -4.33
C THR A 57 18.24 2.87 -3.96
N ILE A 58 18.14 3.86 -4.81
CA ILE A 58 17.16 4.94 -4.72
C ILE A 58 15.96 4.52 -5.54
N ASP A 59 14.79 4.49 -4.93
CA ASP A 59 13.52 4.27 -5.61
C ASP A 59 12.57 5.41 -5.30
N THR A 60 12.20 6.14 -6.33
CA THR A 60 11.27 7.28 -6.26
C THR A 60 10.00 7.02 -7.08
N THR A 61 9.82 5.80 -7.55
CA THR A 61 8.69 5.41 -8.40
C THR A 61 7.59 4.83 -7.54
N ALA A 62 6.46 5.52 -7.46
CA ALA A 62 5.31 5.00 -6.74
C ALA A 62 4.67 3.82 -7.51
N PRO A 63 4.12 2.81 -6.81
CA PRO A 63 3.38 1.72 -7.44
C PRO A 63 2.11 2.23 -8.14
N SER A 64 1.62 1.45 -9.10
CA SER A 64 0.30 1.70 -9.70
C SER A 64 -0.82 1.49 -8.68
N ALA A 65 -2.02 2.01 -8.98
CA ALA A 65 -3.20 1.72 -8.16
C ALA A 65 -3.44 0.21 -8.06
N PRO A 66 -3.76 -0.31 -6.85
CA PRO A 66 -4.13 -1.72 -6.69
C PRO A 66 -5.35 -2.09 -7.50
N VAL A 67 -5.38 -3.32 -7.99
CA VAL A 67 -6.56 -3.89 -8.64
C VAL A 67 -7.34 -4.72 -7.62
N LEU A 68 -8.65 -4.51 -7.55
CA LEU A 68 -9.58 -5.38 -6.82
C LEU A 68 -10.08 -6.45 -7.80
N ASP A 69 -9.80 -7.72 -7.51
CA ASP A 69 -10.17 -8.83 -8.37
C ASP A 69 -11.51 -9.44 -7.95
N THR A 70 -11.73 -9.66 -6.64
CA THR A 70 -12.98 -10.23 -6.11
C THR A 70 -13.31 -9.67 -4.73
N VAL A 71 -14.61 -9.58 -4.46
CA VAL A 71 -15.19 -9.40 -3.12
C VAL A 71 -16.13 -10.57 -2.87
N VAL A 72 -16.00 -11.23 -1.73
CA VAL A 72 -16.78 -12.45 -1.45
C VAL A 72 -17.60 -12.25 -0.18
N ASP A 73 -18.91 -12.53 -0.29
CA ASP A 73 -19.85 -12.76 0.80
C ASP A 73 -19.86 -14.25 1.13
N ASP A 74 -19.58 -14.63 2.37
CA ASP A 74 -19.61 -16.00 2.86
C ASP A 74 -20.65 -16.20 4.00
N VAL A 75 -21.53 -15.22 4.21
CA VAL A 75 -22.52 -15.20 5.31
C VAL A 75 -23.95 -15.49 4.83
N GLY A 76 -24.66 -16.34 5.56
CA GLY A 76 -26.09 -16.61 5.34
C GLY A 76 -26.38 -17.59 4.22
N THR A 77 -27.52 -17.41 3.55
CA THR A 77 -28.02 -18.32 2.50
C THR A 77 -27.76 -17.82 1.07
N VAL A 78 -27.42 -16.54 0.93
CA VAL A 78 -27.04 -15.93 -0.36
C VAL A 78 -25.58 -15.55 -0.21
N THR A 79 -24.71 -16.33 -0.80
CA THR A 79 -23.25 -16.18 -0.73
C THR A 79 -22.65 -16.13 -2.14
N GLY A 80 -21.45 -15.59 -2.28
CA GLY A 80 -20.73 -15.57 -3.54
C GLY A 80 -19.98 -14.26 -3.80
N THR A 81 -19.62 -14.05 -5.05
CA THR A 81 -18.92 -12.84 -5.48
C THR A 81 -19.89 -11.66 -5.53
N LEU A 82 -19.46 -10.52 -5.00
CA LEU A 82 -20.18 -9.26 -5.01
C LEU A 82 -19.62 -8.34 -6.09
N ASP A 83 -20.52 -7.67 -6.81
CA ASP A 83 -20.19 -6.59 -7.74
C ASP A 83 -20.39 -5.20 -7.09
N SER A 84 -19.78 -4.18 -7.68
CA SER A 84 -19.94 -2.82 -7.16
C SER A 84 -21.38 -2.35 -7.32
N GLY A 85 -22.01 -1.97 -6.22
CA GLY A 85 -23.42 -1.59 -6.11
C GLY A 85 -24.31 -2.63 -5.43
N ASP A 86 -23.78 -3.83 -5.17
CA ASP A 86 -24.53 -4.91 -4.51
C ASP A 86 -24.85 -4.61 -3.05
N VAL A 87 -25.83 -5.36 -2.55
CA VAL A 87 -26.25 -5.40 -1.15
C VAL A 87 -25.84 -6.74 -0.55
N THR A 88 -25.27 -6.73 0.65
CA THR A 88 -24.82 -7.92 1.36
C THR A 88 -25.21 -7.90 2.84
N ASN A 89 -25.45 -9.07 3.42
CA ASN A 89 -25.57 -9.24 4.86
C ASN A 89 -24.24 -9.64 5.53
N ASP A 90 -23.17 -9.73 4.75
CA ASP A 90 -21.82 -9.91 5.26
C ASP A 90 -21.18 -8.54 5.57
N ALA A 91 -21.06 -8.25 6.86
CA ALA A 91 -20.37 -7.03 7.31
C ALA A 91 -18.84 -7.16 7.33
N ARG A 92 -18.29 -8.32 6.98
CA ARG A 92 -16.83 -8.56 6.89
C ARG A 92 -16.45 -9.33 5.63
N PRO A 93 -16.83 -8.83 4.44
CA PRO A 93 -16.54 -9.51 3.20
C PRO A 93 -15.04 -9.63 2.97
N THR A 94 -14.63 -10.68 2.27
CA THR A 94 -13.22 -10.88 1.92
C THR A 94 -12.91 -10.23 0.58
N PHE A 95 -11.95 -9.30 0.60
CA PHE A 95 -11.41 -8.61 -0.58
C PHE A 95 -10.15 -9.34 -1.04
N THR A 96 -10.04 -9.63 -2.34
CA THR A 96 -8.84 -10.19 -2.97
C THR A 96 -8.48 -9.35 -4.18
N GLY A 97 -7.20 -9.13 -4.38
CA GLY A 97 -6.74 -8.31 -5.48
C GLY A 97 -5.29 -8.54 -5.84
N SER A 98 -4.80 -7.72 -6.77
CA SER A 98 -3.44 -7.75 -7.26
C SER A 98 -2.76 -6.38 -7.16
N GLY A 99 -1.40 -6.40 -7.16
CA GLY A 99 -0.58 -5.19 -7.03
C GLY A 99 0.90 -5.50 -7.16
N GLU A 100 1.73 -4.51 -6.90
CA GLU A 100 3.19 -4.64 -6.94
C GLU A 100 3.68 -5.54 -5.79
N VAL A 101 4.51 -6.52 -6.13
CA VAL A 101 5.05 -7.50 -5.15
C VAL A 101 5.79 -6.79 -4.02
N GLY A 102 5.45 -7.11 -2.78
CA GLY A 102 6.04 -6.53 -1.58
C GLY A 102 5.42 -5.20 -1.15
N ALA A 103 4.58 -4.57 -1.98
CA ALA A 103 3.87 -3.36 -1.59
C ALA A 103 2.85 -3.65 -0.48
N THR A 104 2.61 -2.65 0.34
CA THR A 104 1.55 -2.65 1.37
C THR A 104 0.31 -1.98 0.81
N ILE A 105 -0.78 -2.74 0.74
CA ILE A 105 -2.10 -2.24 0.37
C ILE A 105 -2.78 -1.71 1.63
N ARG A 106 -3.26 -0.47 1.57
CA ARG A 106 -4.12 0.13 2.60
C ARG A 106 -5.54 0.09 2.10
N ILE A 107 -6.44 -0.39 2.94
CA ILE A 107 -7.86 -0.50 2.66
C ILE A 107 -8.58 0.66 3.37
N LEU A 108 -9.28 1.47 2.59
CA LEU A 108 -10.03 2.62 3.08
C LEU A 108 -11.53 2.40 2.84
N VAL A 109 -12.33 2.64 3.87
CA VAL A 109 -13.79 2.70 3.80
C VAL A 109 -14.22 4.11 4.18
N ASP A 110 -14.92 4.79 3.27
CA ASP A 110 -15.33 6.19 3.44
C ASP A 110 -14.13 7.09 3.85
N ASP A 111 -12.98 6.87 3.16
CA ASP A 111 -11.68 7.53 3.36
C ASP A 111 -11.00 7.25 4.73
N GLN A 112 -11.55 6.34 5.56
CA GLN A 112 -10.90 5.88 6.79
C GLN A 112 -10.19 4.55 6.58
N GLU A 113 -8.93 4.45 7.02
CA GLU A 113 -8.19 3.19 6.96
C GLU A 113 -8.77 2.19 7.96
N ILE A 114 -9.12 1.00 7.45
CA ILE A 114 -9.64 -0.12 8.24
C ILE A 114 -8.63 -1.27 8.37
N GLY A 115 -7.52 -1.21 7.65
CA GLY A 115 -6.45 -2.20 7.72
C GLY A 115 -5.55 -2.20 6.51
N THR A 116 -4.61 -3.15 6.52
CA THR A 116 -3.60 -3.31 5.47
C THR A 116 -3.42 -4.78 5.09
N ALA A 117 -2.93 -5.01 3.87
CA ALA A 117 -2.49 -6.31 3.39
C ALA A 117 -1.17 -6.16 2.63
N VAL A 118 -0.30 -7.18 2.63
CA VAL A 118 0.94 -7.18 1.85
C VAL A 118 0.74 -8.00 0.58
N VAL A 119 1.18 -7.45 -0.55
CA VAL A 119 1.19 -8.16 -1.83
C VAL A 119 2.26 -9.26 -1.78
N ASN A 120 1.82 -10.50 -1.94
CA ASN A 120 2.70 -11.66 -1.87
C ASN A 120 3.55 -11.84 -3.14
N ALA A 121 4.41 -12.86 -3.16
CA ALA A 121 5.33 -13.12 -4.28
C ALA A 121 4.62 -13.49 -5.60
N SER A 122 3.32 -13.85 -5.57
CA SER A 122 2.52 -14.05 -6.78
C SER A 122 1.83 -12.79 -7.29
N GLY A 123 2.05 -11.64 -6.63
CA GLY A 123 1.42 -10.38 -6.98
C GLY A 123 0.00 -10.23 -6.45
N SER A 124 -0.45 -11.09 -5.54
CA SER A 124 -1.80 -11.09 -4.99
C SER A 124 -1.84 -10.65 -3.53
N TRP A 125 -2.95 -10.05 -3.11
CA TRP A 125 -3.23 -9.70 -1.72
C TRP A 125 -4.65 -10.14 -1.35
N THR A 126 -4.89 -10.33 -0.04
CA THR A 126 -6.21 -10.66 0.51
C THR A 126 -6.39 -9.92 1.82
N PHE A 127 -7.59 -9.42 2.07
CA PHE A 127 -7.98 -8.72 3.28
C PHE A 127 -9.41 -9.03 3.67
N THR A 128 -9.63 -9.35 4.95
CA THR A 128 -10.95 -9.45 5.57
C THR A 128 -10.99 -8.49 6.76
N PRO A 129 -11.97 -7.58 6.87
CA PRO A 129 -12.05 -6.64 7.98
C PRO A 129 -12.12 -7.34 9.34
N GLU A 130 -11.30 -6.92 10.30
CA GLU A 130 -11.39 -7.41 11.69
C GLU A 130 -12.64 -6.88 12.40
N THR A 131 -13.00 -5.63 12.09
CA THR A 131 -14.21 -4.97 12.60
C THR A 131 -15.27 -4.97 11.50
N ALA A 132 -16.51 -5.29 11.87
CA ALA A 132 -17.66 -5.23 10.96
C ALA A 132 -17.78 -3.82 10.33
N LEU A 133 -18.02 -3.79 9.03
CA LEU A 133 -18.42 -2.57 8.33
C LEU A 133 -19.79 -2.12 8.87
N GLU A 134 -19.99 -0.81 8.94
CA GLU A 134 -21.25 -0.26 9.39
C GLU A 134 -22.36 -0.46 8.36
N GLU A 135 -23.60 -0.44 8.81
CA GLU A 135 -24.82 -0.50 7.97
C GLU A 135 -24.85 0.61 6.91
N GLY A 136 -25.40 0.30 5.75
CA GLY A 136 -25.62 1.22 4.65
C GLY A 136 -24.53 1.20 3.58
N SER A 137 -24.58 2.18 2.68
CA SER A 137 -23.66 2.25 1.54
C SER A 137 -22.27 2.69 2.00
N ARG A 138 -21.24 1.95 1.55
CA ARG A 138 -19.83 2.17 1.84
C ARG A 138 -19.04 2.33 0.54
N SER A 139 -18.12 3.29 0.52
CA SER A 139 -17.18 3.49 -0.57
C SER A 139 -15.82 2.95 -0.17
N ILE A 140 -15.36 1.90 -0.84
CA ILE A 140 -14.13 1.20 -0.51
C ILE A 140 -13.08 1.51 -1.58
N ARG A 141 -11.87 1.90 -1.14
CA ARG A 141 -10.73 2.21 -2.01
C ARG A 141 -9.46 1.58 -1.47
N PHE A 142 -8.49 1.42 -2.35
CA PHE A 142 -7.21 0.79 -2.05
C PHE A 142 -6.08 1.70 -2.52
N THR A 143 -5.02 1.84 -1.71
CA THR A 143 -3.77 2.47 -2.11
C THR A 143 -2.62 1.51 -1.88
N ALA A 144 -1.56 1.59 -2.67
CA ALA A 144 -0.35 0.81 -2.49
C ALA A 144 0.81 1.71 -2.08
N THR A 145 1.62 1.24 -1.13
CA THR A 145 2.90 1.84 -0.75
C THR A 145 3.97 0.79 -0.93
N ASP A 146 5.01 1.10 -1.70
CA ASP A 146 6.13 0.20 -1.96
C ASP A 146 7.07 0.07 -0.74
N THR A 147 8.12 -0.72 -0.89
CA THR A 147 9.13 -0.94 0.16
C THR A 147 10.05 0.26 0.38
N ALA A 148 10.11 1.20 -0.57
CA ALA A 148 10.86 2.45 -0.44
C ALA A 148 10.04 3.57 0.23
N GLY A 149 8.72 3.39 0.40
CA GLY A 149 7.81 4.34 1.01
C GLY A 149 7.06 5.23 0.02
N ASN A 150 7.16 4.97 -1.30
CA ASN A 150 6.41 5.71 -2.29
C ASN A 150 4.96 5.20 -2.31
N THR A 151 3.98 6.10 -2.24
CA THR A 151 2.56 5.75 -2.27
C THR A 151 1.95 6.15 -3.61
N GLY A 152 1.31 5.18 -4.26
CA GLY A 152 0.62 5.33 -5.53
C GLY A 152 -0.78 5.92 -5.41
N PRO A 153 -1.46 6.15 -6.54
CA PRO A 153 -2.83 6.63 -6.56
C PRO A 153 -3.79 5.58 -5.97
N ALA A 154 -4.95 6.07 -5.49
CA ALA A 154 -6.02 5.17 -5.05
C ALA A 154 -6.70 4.50 -6.25
N SER A 155 -7.25 3.31 -6.01
CA SER A 155 -8.15 2.62 -6.96
C SER A 155 -9.43 3.43 -7.19
N ASP A 156 -10.19 3.05 -8.23
CA ASP A 156 -11.58 3.44 -8.32
C ASP A 156 -12.36 2.91 -7.11
N PRO A 157 -13.44 3.60 -6.70
CA PRO A 157 -14.26 3.18 -5.57
C PRO A 157 -15.05 1.90 -5.91
N PHE A 158 -15.03 0.93 -5.00
CA PHE A 158 -15.99 -0.17 -4.97
C PHE A 158 -17.10 0.21 -3.99
N ILE A 159 -18.33 0.24 -4.45
CA ILE A 159 -19.49 0.59 -3.62
C ILE A 159 -20.15 -0.70 -3.14
N LEU A 160 -20.40 -0.79 -1.83
CA LEU A 160 -21.07 -1.93 -1.22
C LEU A 160 -22.12 -1.41 -0.23
N THR A 161 -23.32 -2.01 -0.23
CA THR A 161 -24.33 -1.72 0.78
C THR A 161 -24.40 -2.87 1.76
N VAL A 162 -24.08 -2.59 3.02
CA VAL A 162 -24.20 -3.56 4.12
C VAL A 162 -25.61 -3.43 4.72
N ASP A 163 -26.35 -4.54 4.78
CA ASP A 163 -27.67 -4.66 5.40
C ASP A 163 -27.78 -5.99 6.16
N THR A 164 -27.51 -5.96 7.44
CA THR A 164 -27.58 -7.12 8.33
C THR A 164 -28.91 -7.22 9.08
N LEU A 165 -29.85 -6.27 8.79
CA LEU A 165 -31.10 -6.15 9.53
C LEU A 165 -32.19 -7.03 8.88
N ALA A 166 -32.73 -7.95 9.66
CA ALA A 166 -33.89 -8.72 9.20
C ALA A 166 -35.14 -7.84 9.09
N PRO A 167 -35.99 -8.06 8.07
CA PRO A 167 -37.27 -7.37 7.97
C PRO A 167 -38.18 -7.68 9.15
N ALA A 168 -39.10 -6.76 9.48
CA ALA A 168 -40.10 -6.99 10.50
C ALA A 168 -40.98 -8.19 10.16
N ALA A 169 -41.43 -8.92 11.18
CA ALA A 169 -42.35 -10.06 11.02
C ALA A 169 -43.66 -9.59 10.33
N PRO A 170 -44.12 -10.33 9.31
CA PRO A 170 -45.39 -10.00 8.65
C PRO A 170 -46.55 -10.18 9.63
N THR A 171 -47.55 -9.32 9.55
CA THR A 171 -48.79 -9.41 10.34
C THR A 171 -49.90 -10.04 9.52
N LEU A 172 -50.52 -11.07 10.03
CA LEU A 172 -51.75 -11.64 9.45
C LEU A 172 -52.94 -10.84 10.00
N THR A 173 -53.61 -10.05 9.16
CA THR A 173 -54.75 -9.20 9.59
C THR A 173 -56.10 -9.84 9.42
N ALA A 174 -56.26 -10.81 8.54
CA ALA A 174 -57.50 -11.57 8.35
C ALA A 174 -57.24 -12.89 7.59
N ILE A 175 -58.03 -13.90 7.90
CA ILE A 175 -58.22 -15.09 7.07
C ILE A 175 -59.73 -15.10 6.74
N SER A 176 -60.10 -15.11 5.45
CA SER A 176 -61.49 -15.32 5.02
C SER A 176 -61.67 -16.77 4.67
N ASP A 177 -62.72 -17.39 5.20
CA ASP A 177 -63.23 -18.69 4.75
C ASP A 177 -64.10 -18.43 3.51
N ASN A 178 -63.80 -19.14 2.42
CA ASN A 178 -64.55 -19.08 1.16
C ASN A 178 -65.45 -20.31 1.00
N VAL A 179 -65.89 -20.94 2.09
CA VAL A 179 -66.84 -22.06 2.09
C VAL A 179 -68.23 -21.51 2.37
N GLY A 180 -69.06 -21.37 1.31
CA GLY A 180 -70.45 -21.11 1.34
C GLY A 180 -71.28 -22.29 0.79
#